data_71e8c8e3178c8f3bd49975d4b016e75b
#
_entry.id   71e8c8e3178c8f3bd49975d4b016e75b
#
_cell.length_a   1.000
_cell.length_b   1.000
_cell.length_c   1.000
_cell.angle_alpha   90.00
_cell.angle_beta   90.00
_cell.angle_gamma   90.00
#
_symmetry.space_group_name_H-M   'P 1'
#
loop_
_entity.id
_entity.type
_entity.pdbx_description
1 polymer ?
#
loop_
_entity_poly.entity_id
_entity_poly.type
_entity_poly.pdbx_seq_one_letter_code
_entity_poly.pdbx_strand_id
1 'polypeptide(L)'
;MERRNFLSTGILGGITFLNFPTSILAQKNKNKEPVNPFYIPPTEPLKPGPGNADIRTIIHSKQTNKQFSNVEVAVAPKQMGPSPHMHKDLDELMYVLEGTATVMIGKEIYDVKAGGWNFRPRGIVHSFWNASDSPLRFVDCFFNQNFEDYLEDLFHKIIPDMVKNNLTPAAPEIAKSLAALDKKFGVTWFHNQRQGIIEKYGLKG
;
A
#
# COMPACT_ATOMS: atom_id res chain seq x y z
N MET A 1 -7.24 9.75 49.77
CA MET A 1 -6.00 8.99 50.03
C MET A 1 -4.86 9.67 49.30
N GLU A 2 -3.83 9.97 50.01
CA GLU A 2 -2.78 10.95 49.93
C GLU A 2 -1.94 10.97 48.64
N ARG A 3 -1.73 12.21 48.16
CA ARG A 3 -0.71 12.56 47.18
C ARG A 3 0.64 12.60 47.89
N ARG A 4 1.57 11.76 47.47
CA ARG A 4 2.96 11.83 47.96
C ARG A 4 3.75 12.86 47.18
N ASN A 5 4.10 13.94 47.86
CA ASN A 5 5.11 14.91 47.47
C ASN A 5 6.48 14.25 47.45
N PHE A 6 7.20 14.38 46.33
CA PHE A 6 8.62 14.05 46.28
C PHE A 6 9.42 15.36 46.45
N LEU A 7 10.03 15.45 47.61
CA LEU A 7 10.89 16.57 48.01
C LEU A 7 12.22 16.56 47.26
N SER A 8 12.58 17.71 46.77
CA SER A 8 13.87 18.10 46.26
C SER A 8 14.98 17.97 47.32
N THR A 9 16.07 17.30 46.95
CA THR A 9 17.38 17.44 47.66
C THR A 9 18.33 18.06 46.67
N GLY A 10 18.71 19.30 46.93
CA GLY A 10 19.71 20.00 46.15
C GLY A 10 21.13 19.48 46.39
N ILE A 11 21.84 19.27 45.30
CA ILE A 11 23.30 19.14 45.30
C ILE A 11 23.84 20.29 44.45
N LEU A 12 24.45 21.25 45.10
CA LEU A 12 25.32 22.27 44.50
C LEU A 12 26.59 21.59 44.00
N GLY A 13 26.63 21.26 42.72
CA GLY A 13 27.85 20.88 42.01
C GLY A 13 28.06 21.84 40.86
N GLY A 14 29.19 22.55 40.86
CA GLY A 14 29.53 23.55 39.84
C GLY A 14 29.51 22.94 38.44
N ILE A 15 28.62 23.45 37.60
CA ILE A 15 28.55 23.10 36.18
C ILE A 15 29.38 24.12 35.42
N THR A 16 30.57 23.71 35.01
CA THR A 16 31.34 24.38 33.96
C THR A 16 30.53 24.33 32.68
N PHE A 17 30.03 25.47 32.20
CA PHE A 17 29.39 25.62 30.90
C PHE A 17 30.44 25.36 29.82
N LEU A 18 30.53 24.12 29.34
CA LEU A 18 31.10 23.83 28.04
C LEU A 18 30.14 24.38 26.98
N ASN A 19 30.55 25.48 26.36
CA ASN A 19 29.90 26.02 25.16
C ASN A 19 30.04 25.00 24.04
N PHE A 20 29.08 24.06 23.93
CA PHE A 20 28.89 23.32 22.69
C PHE A 20 28.27 24.30 21.67
N PRO A 21 28.89 24.48 20.49
CA PRO A 21 28.24 25.23 19.44
C PRO A 21 27.00 24.42 19.03
N THR A 22 25.84 24.84 19.50
CA THR A 22 24.55 24.40 19.00
C THR A 22 24.31 24.98 17.60
N SER A 23 25.17 24.64 16.66
CA SER A 23 24.77 24.63 15.25
C SER A 23 23.95 23.39 14.99
N ILE A 24 22.77 23.31 15.61
CA ILE A 24 21.67 22.56 15.01
C ILE A 24 21.43 23.30 13.70
N LEU A 25 22.08 22.83 12.64
CA LEU A 25 21.64 23.08 11.29
C LEU A 25 20.22 22.48 11.24
N ALA A 26 19.24 23.30 11.63
CA ALA A 26 17.87 23.08 11.23
C ALA A 26 17.94 22.98 9.71
N GLN A 27 18.01 21.74 9.24
CA GLN A 27 17.93 21.45 7.83
C GLN A 27 16.62 22.11 7.40
N LYS A 28 16.74 23.23 6.69
CA LYS A 28 15.63 24.01 6.18
C LYS A 28 14.86 23.08 5.27
N ASN A 29 13.95 22.27 5.85
CA ASN A 29 12.91 21.62 5.08
C ASN A 29 12.31 22.76 4.26
N LYS A 30 12.56 22.71 2.94
CA LYS A 30 11.89 23.62 2.01
C LYS A 30 10.43 23.50 2.35
N ASN A 31 9.88 24.54 2.98
CA ASN A 31 8.52 24.60 3.49
C ASN A 31 7.60 24.17 2.34
N LYS A 32 7.17 22.91 2.36
CA LYS A 32 6.00 22.55 1.58
C LYS A 32 4.86 23.32 2.22
N GLU A 33 4.12 24.08 1.42
CA GLU A 33 2.92 24.77 1.89
C GLU A 33 2.06 23.79 2.70
N PRO A 34 1.42 24.23 3.78
CA PRO A 34 0.51 23.39 4.54
C PRO A 34 -0.55 22.79 3.63
N VAL A 35 -0.83 21.51 3.80
CA VAL A 35 -1.92 20.86 3.08
C VAL A 35 -3.24 21.40 3.64
N ASN A 36 -4.15 21.79 2.75
CA ASN A 36 -5.49 22.18 3.17
C ASN A 36 -6.25 20.98 3.73
N PRO A 37 -6.92 21.11 4.88
CA PRO A 37 -7.75 20.04 5.42
C PRO A 37 -8.91 19.75 4.47
N PHE A 38 -9.30 18.48 4.38
CA PHE A 38 -10.47 18.06 3.60
C PHE A 38 -11.21 16.93 4.32
N TYR A 39 -12.48 16.76 3.99
CA TYR A 39 -13.32 15.68 4.46
C TYR A 39 -13.81 14.85 3.28
N ILE A 40 -13.72 13.54 3.41
CA ILE A 40 -14.23 12.59 2.43
C ILE A 40 -15.44 11.92 3.08
N PRO A 41 -16.65 12.12 2.57
CA PRO A 41 -17.84 11.50 3.13
C PRO A 41 -17.82 9.98 2.90
N PRO A 42 -18.58 9.21 3.70
CA PRO A 42 -18.78 7.79 3.45
C PRO A 42 -19.32 7.55 2.04
N THR A 43 -18.85 6.48 1.42
CA THR A 43 -19.32 6.01 0.11
C THR A 43 -19.77 4.56 0.22
N GLU A 44 -20.59 4.11 -0.74
CA GLU A 44 -20.96 2.70 -0.82
C GLU A 44 -19.70 1.82 -0.92
N PRO A 45 -19.70 0.64 -0.29
CA PRO A 45 -18.62 -0.31 -0.39
C PRO A 45 -18.26 -0.62 -1.85
N LEU A 46 -16.97 -0.59 -2.18
CA LEU A 46 -16.49 -0.97 -3.50
C LEU A 46 -16.80 -2.45 -3.76
N LYS A 47 -17.17 -2.77 -4.99
CA LYS A 47 -17.42 -4.15 -5.45
C LYS A 47 -16.37 -4.55 -6.47
N PRO A 48 -16.01 -5.85 -6.57
CA PRO A 48 -15.12 -6.33 -7.62
C PRO A 48 -15.66 -6.00 -9.02
N GLY A 49 -14.78 -5.51 -9.88
CA GLY A 49 -15.07 -5.19 -11.27
C GLY A 49 -14.97 -6.39 -12.22
N PRO A 50 -14.94 -6.15 -13.54
CA PRO A 50 -14.91 -7.20 -14.57
C PRO A 50 -13.73 -8.17 -14.46
N GLY A 51 -12.59 -7.73 -13.92
CA GLY A 51 -11.40 -8.56 -13.67
C GLY A 51 -11.42 -9.28 -12.32
N ASN A 52 -12.57 -9.42 -11.66
CA ASN A 52 -12.74 -9.98 -10.31
C ASN A 52 -12.01 -9.17 -9.20
N ALA A 53 -11.50 -8.01 -9.54
CA ALA A 53 -10.98 -7.01 -8.63
C ALA A 53 -11.25 -5.61 -9.17
N ASP A 54 -11.29 -4.62 -8.28
CA ASP A 54 -11.39 -3.22 -8.64
C ASP A 54 -10.75 -2.34 -7.59
N ILE A 55 -10.46 -1.08 -7.96
CA ILE A 55 -9.89 -0.08 -7.06
C ILE A 55 -10.69 1.22 -7.11
N ARG A 56 -10.59 1.96 -6.01
CA ARG A 56 -11.06 3.35 -5.93
C ARG A 56 -10.04 4.18 -5.16
N THR A 57 -9.44 5.16 -5.81
CA THR A 57 -8.56 6.10 -5.11
C THR A 57 -9.38 6.97 -4.17
N ILE A 58 -9.04 6.94 -2.87
CA ILE A 58 -9.69 7.74 -1.83
C ILE A 58 -8.92 9.05 -1.64
N ILE A 59 -7.59 8.96 -1.51
CA ILE A 59 -6.71 10.12 -1.36
C ILE A 59 -5.57 10.02 -2.37
N HIS A 60 -5.46 11.02 -3.23
CA HIS A 60 -4.33 11.13 -4.14
C HIS A 60 -3.10 11.75 -3.45
N SER A 61 -1.91 11.31 -3.82
CA SER A 61 -0.64 11.83 -3.32
C SER A 61 -0.49 13.36 -3.52
N LYS A 62 -1.07 13.90 -4.58
CA LYS A 62 -1.12 15.37 -4.80
C LYS A 62 -1.85 16.15 -3.71
N GLN A 63 -2.82 15.53 -3.03
CA GLN A 63 -3.58 16.13 -1.94
C GLN A 63 -2.82 16.14 -0.61
N THR A 64 -1.75 15.33 -0.49
CA THR A 64 -0.95 15.16 0.73
C THR A 64 0.48 15.65 0.60
N ASN A 65 0.78 16.54 -0.37
CA ASN A 65 2.15 16.94 -0.69
C ASN A 65 3.09 15.75 -0.94
N LYS A 66 2.57 14.68 -1.55
CA LYS A 66 3.27 13.43 -1.86
C LYS A 66 3.76 12.66 -0.61
N GLN A 67 3.11 12.86 0.53
CA GLN A 67 3.45 12.11 1.74
C GLN A 67 2.90 10.69 1.68
N PHE A 68 1.67 10.55 1.24
CA PHE A 68 0.99 9.27 1.03
C PHE A 68 -0.18 9.43 0.06
N SER A 69 -0.65 8.31 -0.44
CA SER A 69 -1.96 8.15 -1.07
C SER A 69 -2.62 6.90 -0.52
N ASN A 70 -3.89 6.69 -0.83
CA ASN A 70 -4.54 5.42 -0.54
C ASN A 70 -5.63 5.07 -1.55
N VAL A 71 -5.85 3.77 -1.67
CA VAL A 71 -6.92 3.21 -2.48
C VAL A 71 -7.71 2.21 -1.67
N GLU A 72 -9.01 2.14 -1.91
CA GLU A 72 -9.83 1.00 -1.53
C GLU A 72 -9.73 -0.04 -2.64
N VAL A 73 -9.61 -1.31 -2.24
CA VAL A 73 -9.50 -2.45 -3.14
C VAL A 73 -10.62 -3.43 -2.81
N ALA A 74 -11.29 -3.96 -3.82
CA ALA A 74 -12.27 -5.04 -3.69
C ALA A 74 -11.83 -6.24 -4.52
N VAL A 75 -11.87 -7.44 -3.93
CA VAL A 75 -11.42 -8.69 -4.57
C VAL A 75 -12.50 -9.76 -4.40
N ALA A 76 -12.86 -10.40 -5.51
CA ALA A 76 -13.86 -11.48 -5.52
C ALA A 76 -13.40 -12.70 -4.71
N PRO A 77 -14.32 -13.59 -4.32
CA PRO A 77 -13.99 -14.86 -3.67
C PRO A 77 -13.08 -15.75 -4.52
N LYS A 78 -12.16 -16.46 -3.85
CA LYS A 78 -11.22 -17.40 -4.49
C LYS A 78 -10.40 -16.77 -5.62
N GLN A 79 -10.02 -15.51 -5.45
CA GLN A 79 -9.31 -14.78 -6.49
C GLN A 79 -7.86 -14.51 -6.10
N MET A 80 -6.94 -14.85 -7.00
CA MET A 80 -5.54 -14.44 -6.91
C MET A 80 -5.44 -12.94 -7.13
N GLY A 81 -4.73 -12.25 -6.27
CA GLY A 81 -4.32 -10.87 -6.45
C GLY A 81 -3.19 -10.71 -7.48
N PRO A 82 -2.32 -9.73 -7.35
CA PRO A 82 -1.16 -9.57 -8.24
C PRO A 82 -0.22 -10.78 -8.12
N SER A 83 0.54 -11.07 -9.17
CA SER A 83 1.67 -12.00 -9.06
C SER A 83 2.61 -11.53 -7.94
N PRO A 84 3.38 -12.42 -7.29
CA PRO A 84 4.43 -12.00 -6.40
C PRO A 84 5.31 -10.95 -7.06
N HIS A 85 5.56 -9.85 -6.34
CA HIS A 85 6.29 -8.70 -6.85
C HIS A 85 7.02 -7.97 -5.72
N MET A 86 7.86 -7.04 -6.10
CA MET A 86 8.64 -6.22 -5.20
C MET A 86 8.67 -4.79 -5.72
N HIS A 87 8.54 -3.84 -4.84
CA HIS A 87 8.71 -2.43 -5.14
C HIS A 87 10.10 -1.94 -4.73
N LYS A 88 10.70 -1.10 -5.58
CA LYS A 88 11.99 -0.48 -5.28
C LYS A 88 11.87 0.61 -4.22
N ASP A 89 10.85 1.45 -4.32
CA ASP A 89 10.76 2.69 -3.53
C ASP A 89 9.44 2.82 -2.74
N LEU A 90 8.47 1.93 -2.94
CA LEU A 90 7.14 1.97 -2.32
C LEU A 90 7.08 1.14 -1.05
N ASP A 91 6.57 1.71 0.03
CA ASP A 91 6.08 1.00 1.22
C ASP A 91 4.56 0.98 1.20
N GLU A 92 3.96 -0.15 1.54
CA GLU A 92 2.52 -0.36 1.54
C GLU A 92 2.01 -0.75 2.92
N LEU A 93 0.85 -0.22 3.29
CA LEU A 93 0.16 -0.55 4.54
C LEU A 93 -1.30 -0.88 4.26
N MET A 94 -1.65 -2.16 4.35
CA MET A 94 -3.01 -2.66 4.21
C MET A 94 -3.79 -2.54 5.51
N TYR A 95 -5.05 -2.13 5.40
CA TYR A 95 -6.07 -2.26 6.46
C TYR A 95 -7.28 -2.97 5.91
N VAL A 96 -7.61 -4.15 6.44
CA VAL A 96 -8.73 -4.96 5.95
C VAL A 96 -10.03 -4.43 6.51
N LEU A 97 -10.97 -4.09 5.62
CA LEU A 97 -12.31 -3.59 5.93
C LEU A 97 -13.33 -4.74 6.04
N GLU A 98 -13.20 -5.76 5.18
CA GLU A 98 -14.15 -6.87 5.07
C GLU A 98 -13.43 -8.13 4.58
N GLY A 99 -13.80 -9.29 5.12
CA GLY A 99 -13.22 -10.58 4.74
C GLY A 99 -11.86 -10.85 5.37
N THR A 100 -11.05 -11.62 4.67
CA THR A 100 -9.70 -12.00 5.09
C THR A 100 -8.76 -11.94 3.89
N ALA A 101 -7.70 -11.15 3.98
CA ALA A 101 -6.62 -11.15 3.01
C ALA A 101 -5.56 -12.16 3.42
N THR A 102 -5.27 -13.14 2.57
CA THR A 102 -4.06 -13.95 2.73
C THR A 102 -2.90 -13.22 2.06
N VAL A 103 -1.88 -12.86 2.82
CA VAL A 103 -0.76 -12.01 2.38
C VAL A 103 0.55 -12.77 2.51
N MET A 104 1.33 -12.81 1.44
CA MET A 104 2.70 -13.32 1.44
C MET A 104 3.70 -12.16 1.56
N ILE A 105 4.67 -12.27 2.47
CA ILE A 105 5.80 -11.34 2.62
C ILE A 105 7.07 -12.17 2.76
N GLY A 106 7.92 -12.15 1.76
CA GLY A 106 9.07 -13.04 1.67
C GLY A 106 8.63 -14.50 1.66
N LYS A 107 8.91 -15.24 2.74
CA LYS A 107 8.51 -16.65 2.92
C LYS A 107 7.30 -16.82 3.85
N GLU A 108 6.91 -15.77 4.54
CA GLU A 108 5.85 -15.82 5.54
C GLU A 108 4.48 -15.57 4.90
N ILE A 109 3.46 -16.23 5.46
CA ILE A 109 2.06 -16.09 5.04
C ILE A 109 1.24 -15.64 6.26
N TYR A 110 0.43 -14.63 6.05
CA TYR A 110 -0.43 -14.03 7.07
C TYR A 110 -1.88 -14.02 6.60
N ASP A 111 -2.81 -14.42 7.46
CA ASP A 111 -4.23 -14.21 7.25
C ASP A 111 -4.67 -12.97 8.03
N VAL A 112 -4.86 -11.87 7.31
CA VAL A 112 -5.25 -10.57 7.84
C VAL A 112 -6.76 -10.44 7.77
N LYS A 113 -7.43 -10.56 8.91
CA LYS A 113 -8.89 -10.44 9.03
C LYS A 113 -9.33 -8.98 9.07
N ALA A 114 -10.61 -8.72 8.84
CA ALA A 114 -11.23 -7.40 9.00
C ALA A 114 -10.85 -6.76 10.35
N GLY A 115 -10.42 -5.49 10.30
CA GLY A 115 -9.82 -4.76 11.42
C GLY A 115 -8.30 -4.95 11.59
N GLY A 116 -7.71 -5.89 10.87
CA GLY A 116 -6.27 -6.18 10.90
C GLY A 116 -5.46 -5.29 9.96
N TRP A 117 -4.18 -5.15 10.27
CA TRP A 117 -3.19 -4.40 9.49
C TRP A 117 -2.07 -5.29 9.01
N ASN A 118 -1.50 -4.97 7.84
CA ASN A 118 -0.34 -5.65 7.30
C ASN A 118 0.58 -4.64 6.61
N PHE A 119 1.86 -4.61 7.00
CA PHE A 119 2.87 -3.73 6.40
C PHE A 119 3.77 -4.50 5.45
N ARG A 120 3.89 -4.05 4.22
CA ARG A 120 4.72 -4.61 3.15
C ARG A 120 5.79 -3.59 2.75
N PRO A 121 6.99 -3.68 3.33
CA PRO A 121 8.06 -2.74 3.03
C PRO A 121 8.65 -2.97 1.64
N ARG A 122 9.18 -1.91 1.05
CA ARG A 122 9.95 -1.98 -0.19
C ARG A 122 11.10 -3.00 -0.11
N GLY A 123 11.51 -3.54 -1.25
CA GLY A 123 12.63 -4.47 -1.33
C GLY A 123 12.30 -5.89 -0.87
N ILE A 124 11.08 -6.17 -0.41
CA ILE A 124 10.65 -7.53 -0.03
C ILE A 124 9.58 -8.01 -1.01
N VAL A 125 9.77 -9.22 -1.53
CA VAL A 125 8.78 -9.87 -2.41
C VAL A 125 7.50 -10.12 -1.64
N HIS A 126 6.37 -9.68 -2.17
CA HIS A 126 5.06 -9.87 -1.55
C HIS A 126 3.96 -10.08 -2.58
N SER A 127 2.83 -10.54 -2.10
CA SER A 127 1.57 -10.68 -2.85
C SER A 127 0.43 -10.81 -1.85
N PHE A 128 -0.80 -10.75 -2.34
CA PHE A 128 -2.00 -11.08 -1.57
C PHE A 128 -3.02 -11.79 -2.45
N TRP A 129 -3.96 -12.48 -1.82
CA TRP A 129 -5.10 -13.10 -2.49
C TRP A 129 -6.28 -13.25 -1.53
N ASN A 130 -7.44 -13.48 -2.11
CA ASN A 130 -8.63 -13.84 -1.37
C ASN A 130 -8.84 -15.37 -1.44
N ALA A 131 -8.40 -16.10 -0.41
CA ALA A 131 -8.56 -17.54 -0.33
C ALA A 131 -9.97 -17.96 0.17
N SER A 132 -10.81 -17.03 0.59
CA SER A 132 -12.14 -17.30 1.15
C SER A 132 -13.24 -17.37 0.10
N ASP A 133 -14.42 -17.84 0.52
CA ASP A 133 -15.64 -17.86 -0.31
C ASP A 133 -16.46 -16.55 -0.18
N SER A 134 -15.94 -15.56 0.53
CA SER A 134 -16.56 -14.26 0.72
C SER A 134 -15.74 -13.15 0.05
N PRO A 135 -16.34 -11.99 -0.28
CA PRO A 135 -15.59 -10.85 -0.79
C PRO A 135 -14.52 -10.40 0.20
N LEU A 136 -13.42 -9.89 -0.33
CA LEU A 136 -12.38 -9.21 0.41
C LEU A 136 -12.40 -7.72 0.03
N ARG A 137 -12.32 -6.84 1.02
CA ARG A 137 -12.19 -5.41 0.82
C ARG A 137 -11.21 -4.82 1.82
N PHE A 138 -10.30 -3.99 1.34
CA PHE A 138 -9.28 -3.36 2.17
C PHE A 138 -8.89 -1.98 1.65
N VAL A 139 -8.22 -1.19 2.47
CA VAL A 139 -7.53 0.03 2.06
C VAL A 139 -6.04 -0.26 2.05
N ASP A 140 -5.37 0.11 0.97
CA ASP A 140 -3.92 0.19 0.89
C ASP A 140 -3.46 1.65 0.95
N CYS A 141 -2.53 1.93 1.87
CA CYS A 141 -1.84 3.20 1.96
C CYS A 141 -0.45 3.06 1.33
N PHE A 142 -0.12 3.98 0.44
CA PHE A 142 1.13 4.02 -0.31
C PHE A 142 2.00 5.17 0.18
N PHE A 143 3.24 4.87 0.53
CA PHE A 143 4.21 5.84 1.01
C PHE A 143 5.39 5.94 0.05
N ASN A 144 5.97 7.13 -0.03
CA ASN A 144 7.16 7.44 -0.82
C ASN A 144 6.97 7.45 -2.35
N GLN A 145 5.80 7.05 -2.85
CA GLN A 145 5.50 7.00 -4.28
C GLN A 145 4.01 7.28 -4.52
N ASN A 146 3.66 7.86 -5.67
CA ASN A 146 2.28 8.06 -6.13
C ASN A 146 1.74 6.81 -6.83
N PHE A 147 1.69 5.69 -6.11
CA PHE A 147 1.36 4.39 -6.71
C PHE A 147 -0.12 4.25 -7.09
N GLU A 148 -0.98 5.12 -6.58
CA GLU A 148 -2.36 5.25 -7.06
C GLU A 148 -2.44 5.49 -8.57
N ASP A 149 -1.51 6.26 -9.13
CA ASP A 149 -1.46 6.52 -10.59
C ASP A 149 -1.16 5.22 -11.38
N TYR A 150 -0.33 4.31 -10.83
CA TYR A 150 -0.11 2.98 -11.40
C TYR A 150 -1.41 2.19 -11.46
N LEU A 151 -2.14 2.15 -10.35
CA LEU A 151 -3.36 1.38 -10.22
C LEU A 151 -4.49 1.97 -11.08
N GLU A 152 -4.62 3.29 -11.16
CA GLU A 152 -5.59 3.95 -12.06
C GLU A 152 -5.30 3.66 -13.53
N ASP A 153 -4.04 3.70 -13.95
CA ASP A 153 -3.67 3.33 -15.31
C ASP A 153 -3.98 1.85 -15.60
N LEU A 154 -3.69 0.95 -14.64
CA LEU A 154 -3.94 -0.47 -14.77
C LEU A 154 -5.45 -0.79 -14.80
N PHE A 155 -6.20 -0.38 -13.76
CA PHE A 155 -7.60 -0.77 -13.55
C PHE A 155 -8.59 0.02 -14.39
N HIS A 156 -8.30 1.30 -14.70
CA HIS A 156 -9.26 2.17 -15.38
C HIS A 156 -8.91 2.44 -16.84
N LYS A 157 -7.75 1.96 -17.34
CA LYS A 157 -7.36 2.10 -18.76
C LYS A 157 -6.96 0.76 -19.37
N ILE A 158 -5.92 0.08 -18.85
CA ILE A 158 -5.36 -1.13 -19.46
C ILE A 158 -6.32 -2.31 -19.37
N ILE A 159 -6.84 -2.63 -18.18
CA ILE A 159 -7.79 -3.76 -18.02
C ILE A 159 -9.07 -3.54 -18.83
N PRO A 160 -9.74 -2.38 -18.79
CA PRO A 160 -10.90 -2.13 -19.65
C PRO A 160 -10.62 -2.26 -21.14
N ASP A 161 -9.44 -1.82 -21.61
CA ASP A 161 -9.03 -1.98 -23.00
C ASP A 161 -8.84 -3.43 -23.37
N MET A 162 -8.19 -4.22 -22.51
CA MET A 162 -8.05 -5.66 -22.68
C MET A 162 -9.41 -6.36 -22.78
N VAL A 163 -10.35 -6.07 -21.88
CA VAL A 163 -11.69 -6.66 -21.87
C VAL A 163 -12.46 -6.29 -23.13
N LYS A 164 -12.48 -5.01 -23.48
CA LYS A 164 -13.20 -4.49 -24.65
C LYS A 164 -12.73 -5.11 -25.96
N ASN A 165 -11.43 -5.33 -26.10
CA ASN A 165 -10.80 -5.82 -27.33
C ASN A 165 -10.46 -7.32 -27.28
N ASN A 166 -10.89 -8.04 -26.24
CA ASN A 166 -10.59 -9.46 -26.01
C ASN A 166 -9.09 -9.75 -26.10
N LEU A 167 -8.26 -8.88 -25.50
CA LEU A 167 -6.81 -8.99 -25.45
C LEU A 167 -6.35 -9.69 -24.16
N THR A 168 -5.15 -10.26 -24.22
CA THR A 168 -4.48 -10.82 -23.04
C THR A 168 -3.30 -9.94 -22.63
N PRO A 169 -2.75 -10.09 -21.41
CA PRO A 169 -1.52 -9.38 -21.01
C PRO A 169 -0.34 -9.63 -21.94
N ALA A 170 -0.34 -10.74 -22.70
CA ALA A 170 0.70 -11.09 -23.67
C ALA A 170 0.53 -10.41 -25.05
N ALA A 171 -0.59 -9.73 -25.31
CA ALA A 171 -0.75 -8.95 -26.53
C ALA A 171 0.32 -7.84 -26.59
N PRO A 172 0.99 -7.66 -27.75
CA PRO A 172 2.19 -6.81 -27.84
C PRO A 172 2.00 -5.37 -27.32
N GLU A 173 0.86 -4.75 -27.62
CA GLU A 173 0.50 -3.41 -27.16
C GLU A 173 0.26 -3.36 -25.65
N ILE A 174 -0.39 -4.37 -25.09
CA ILE A 174 -0.65 -4.47 -23.65
C ILE A 174 0.65 -4.75 -22.90
N ALA A 175 1.44 -5.73 -23.35
CA ALA A 175 2.73 -6.06 -22.75
C ALA A 175 3.66 -4.84 -22.73
N LYS A 176 3.69 -4.04 -23.82
CA LYS A 176 4.46 -2.81 -23.90
C LYS A 176 3.98 -1.77 -22.89
N SER A 177 2.67 -1.59 -22.74
CA SER A 177 2.07 -0.66 -21.79
C SER A 177 2.37 -1.06 -20.35
N LEU A 178 2.21 -2.34 -20.01
CA LEU A 178 2.54 -2.88 -18.69
C LEU A 178 4.02 -2.71 -18.37
N ALA A 179 4.93 -3.08 -19.29
CA ALA A 179 6.36 -2.94 -19.08
C ALA A 179 6.81 -1.47 -18.88
N ALA A 180 6.18 -0.52 -19.60
CA ALA A 180 6.44 0.90 -19.41
C ALA A 180 5.98 1.38 -18.02
N LEU A 181 4.82 0.91 -17.58
CA LEU A 181 4.24 1.22 -16.28
C LEU A 181 5.11 0.65 -15.15
N ASP A 182 5.50 -0.62 -15.24
CA ASP A 182 6.37 -1.30 -14.27
C ASP A 182 7.71 -0.59 -14.13
N LYS A 183 8.32 -0.22 -15.26
CA LYS A 183 9.58 0.54 -15.28
C LYS A 183 9.45 1.90 -14.60
N LYS A 184 8.36 2.63 -14.89
CA LYS A 184 8.08 3.96 -14.32
C LYS A 184 7.99 3.89 -12.80
N PHE A 185 7.36 2.84 -12.25
CA PHE A 185 7.09 2.69 -10.83
C PHE A 185 8.05 1.74 -10.10
N GLY A 186 9.05 1.18 -10.79
CA GLY A 186 10.07 0.33 -10.19
C GLY A 186 9.52 -0.99 -9.63
N VAL A 187 8.54 -1.58 -10.31
CA VAL A 187 7.95 -2.87 -9.96
C VAL A 187 8.76 -4.00 -10.58
N THR A 188 9.08 -5.02 -9.80
CA THR A 188 9.73 -6.25 -10.27
C THR A 188 8.82 -7.44 -10.01
N TRP A 189 8.50 -8.21 -11.04
CA TRP A 189 7.57 -9.32 -11.00
C TRP A 189 8.26 -10.68 -10.90
N PHE A 190 7.63 -11.61 -10.17
CA PHE A 190 8.04 -13.02 -10.02
C PHE A 190 6.89 -13.93 -10.51
N HIS A 191 6.51 -13.78 -11.78
CA HIS A 191 5.36 -14.48 -12.37
C HIS A 191 5.43 -16.01 -12.28
N ASN A 192 6.65 -16.57 -12.27
CA ASN A 192 6.88 -17.99 -12.11
C ASN A 192 6.38 -18.58 -10.78
N GLN A 193 6.15 -17.74 -9.76
CA GLN A 193 5.63 -18.18 -8.46
C GLN A 193 4.10 -18.17 -8.40
N ARG A 194 3.41 -17.50 -9.34
CA ARG A 194 1.95 -17.30 -9.34
C ARG A 194 1.18 -18.62 -9.40
N GLN A 195 1.52 -19.50 -10.33
CA GLN A 195 0.78 -20.72 -10.59
C GLN A 195 0.76 -21.65 -9.37
N GLY A 196 1.88 -21.80 -8.66
CA GLY A 196 1.94 -22.61 -7.44
C GLY A 196 1.06 -22.09 -6.30
N ILE A 197 0.87 -20.76 -6.22
CA ILE A 197 -0.05 -20.17 -5.24
C ILE A 197 -1.50 -20.48 -5.64
N ILE A 198 -1.86 -20.30 -6.92
CA ILE A 198 -3.19 -20.59 -7.45
C ILE A 198 -3.58 -22.03 -7.13
N GLU A 199 -2.72 -23.00 -7.45
CA GLU A 199 -2.95 -24.43 -7.21
C GLU A 199 -3.08 -24.74 -5.72
N LYS A 200 -2.17 -24.23 -4.91
CA LYS A 200 -2.15 -24.48 -3.46
C LYS A 200 -3.41 -24.02 -2.74
N TYR A 201 -3.97 -22.88 -3.15
CA TYR A 201 -5.12 -22.26 -2.49
C TYR A 201 -6.44 -22.39 -3.26
N GLY A 202 -6.46 -23.07 -4.41
CA GLY A 202 -7.64 -23.27 -5.24
C GLY A 202 -8.23 -21.96 -5.76
N LEU A 203 -7.37 -21.07 -6.25
CA LEU A 203 -7.74 -19.73 -6.69
C LEU A 203 -8.07 -19.68 -8.17
N LYS A 204 -8.84 -18.66 -8.55
CA LYS A 204 -8.99 -18.21 -9.94
C LYS A 204 -7.89 -17.19 -10.23
N GLY A 205 -7.36 -17.16 -11.44
CA GLY A 205 -6.28 -16.23 -11.75
C GLY A 205 -5.99 -16.01 -13.19
#